data_d979fdad9645f1f6c99cb79b8c6f214f
#
_entry.id   d979fdad9645f1f6c99cb79b8c6f214f
#
_cell.length_a   1.000
_cell.length_b   1.000
_cell.length_c   1.000
_cell.angle_alpha   90.00
_cell.angle_beta   90.00
_cell.angle_gamma   90.00
#
_symmetry.space_group_name_H-M   'P 1'
#
loop_
_entity.id
_entity.type
_entity.pdbx_description
1 polymer ?
#
loop_
_entity_poly.entity_id
_entity_poly.type
_entity_poly.pdbx_seq_one_letter_code
_entity_poly.pdbx_strand_id
1 'polypeptide(L)'
;MLLTEFLEQTGAKVVAYDIGRRVGAIERADFLAFEQAIRPYPLPMQRKAWFALVQITGDDPQNPLIWFLRLSLDEQGLLVQAERDYLFERLLESAQAHSRGADPQAFLQDNPYAFTPRDDRMALFHALLSADLGLAPSRHYAHALEYFRGALGWDQWGFVGYQGIADVASRHGGEPLPEAIPVLPGEPLVALCHCLESRPVQPSLAEALQARLRQALSTGQADMAIVAALIRGLSGSVDRASQVVALKTVLAHPIGSNIEILAAIAGRAWESLGDDALLHTYLQRLAHNDHGQPAFEHCVRDLLSLPALADQVRGTLRSAGQTNEVREAFTRMTAGQGRNEGPGT
;
A
#
# COMPACT_ATOMS: atom_id res chain seq x y z
N MET A 1 22.20 4.25 18.61
CA MET A 1 20.84 4.36 19.17
C MET A 1 19.86 4.48 18.01
N LEU A 2 18.76 3.79 18.05
CA LEU A 2 17.74 3.81 17.00
C LEU A 2 16.79 5.01 17.20
N LEU A 3 16.14 5.47 16.13
CA LEU A 3 15.10 6.52 16.22
C LEU A 3 13.97 6.10 17.16
N THR A 4 13.50 4.86 17.02
CA THR A 4 12.46 4.27 17.88
C THR A 4 12.88 4.29 19.35
N GLU A 5 14.09 3.82 19.66
CA GLU A 5 14.61 3.77 21.04
C GLU A 5 14.73 5.19 21.63
N PHE A 6 15.16 6.16 20.83
CA PHE A 6 15.25 7.54 21.27
C PHE A 6 13.89 8.14 21.63
N LEU A 7 12.90 7.94 20.78
CA LEU A 7 11.55 8.43 21.03
C LEU A 7 10.89 7.77 22.26
N GLU A 8 11.26 6.53 22.56
CA GLU A 8 10.77 5.79 23.73
C GLU A 8 11.45 6.21 25.05
N GLN A 9 12.58 6.91 25.03
CA GLN A 9 13.23 7.40 26.26
C GLN A 9 12.35 8.35 27.08
N THR A 10 11.35 8.95 26.45
CA THR A 10 10.36 9.81 27.13
C THR A 10 9.28 9.01 27.87
N GLY A 11 9.34 7.67 27.86
CA GLY A 11 8.29 6.78 28.40
C GLY A 11 7.10 6.60 27.45
N ALA A 12 7.17 7.12 26.23
CA ALA A 12 6.15 6.94 25.21
C ALA A 12 6.26 5.57 24.53
N LYS A 13 5.14 5.05 24.04
CA LYS A 13 5.10 3.90 23.11
C LYS A 13 5.25 4.40 21.70
N VAL A 14 6.13 3.79 20.90
CA VAL A 14 6.30 4.11 19.48
C VAL A 14 5.80 2.95 18.62
N VAL A 15 4.99 3.27 17.62
CA VAL A 15 4.47 2.33 16.62
C VAL A 15 4.81 2.86 15.22
N ALA A 16 5.37 1.99 14.38
CA ALA A 16 5.64 2.31 12.98
C ALA A 16 4.49 1.83 12.07
N TYR A 17 4.11 2.66 11.11
CA TYR A 17 3.12 2.32 10.07
C TYR A 17 3.75 2.49 8.69
N ASP A 18 3.55 1.52 7.79
CA ASP A 18 3.79 1.77 6.36
C ASP A 18 2.75 2.76 5.83
N ILE A 19 3.19 3.72 5.03
CA ILE A 19 2.32 4.72 4.37
C ILE A 19 2.42 4.59 2.84
N GLY A 20 3.42 3.89 2.37
CA GLY A 20 3.72 3.76 0.95
C GLY A 20 2.85 2.74 0.24
N ARG A 21 3.20 1.48 0.36
CA ARG A 21 2.56 0.40 -0.38
C ARG A 21 1.20 0.02 0.22
N ARG A 22 1.13 -0.15 1.54
CA ARG A 22 -0.12 -0.43 2.27
C ARG A 22 -0.13 0.36 3.57
N VAL A 23 -1.21 1.06 3.86
CA VAL A 23 -1.30 1.75 5.15
C VAL A 23 -1.58 0.72 6.25
N GLY A 24 -0.65 0.57 7.20
CA GLY A 24 -0.82 -0.41 8.28
C GLY A 24 0.39 -0.48 9.19
N ALA A 25 0.17 -0.97 10.41
CA ALA A 25 1.22 -1.14 11.40
C ALA A 25 2.28 -2.15 10.90
N ILE A 26 3.53 -1.82 11.14
CA ILE A 26 4.68 -2.70 10.90
C ILE A 26 4.99 -3.38 12.23
N GLU A 27 5.21 -4.70 12.18
CA GLU A 27 5.63 -5.44 13.37
C GLU A 27 6.91 -4.82 13.97
N ARG A 28 6.89 -4.59 15.31
CA ARG A 28 7.99 -3.91 15.99
C ARG A 28 9.35 -4.55 15.72
N ALA A 29 9.41 -5.88 15.74
CA ALA A 29 10.67 -6.59 15.51
C ALA A 29 11.21 -6.37 14.09
N ASP A 30 10.33 -6.32 13.10
CA ASP A 30 10.71 -6.07 11.69
C ASP A 30 11.16 -4.63 11.49
N PHE A 31 10.48 -3.66 12.11
CA PHE A 31 10.88 -2.26 12.02
C PHE A 31 12.22 -1.99 12.70
N LEU A 32 12.48 -2.56 13.89
CA LEU A 32 13.78 -2.45 14.57
C LEU A 32 14.92 -3.08 13.75
N ALA A 33 14.68 -4.24 13.16
CA ALA A 33 15.66 -4.88 12.31
C ALA A 33 15.96 -4.07 11.02
N PHE A 34 14.94 -3.38 10.49
CA PHE A 34 15.09 -2.41 9.41
C PHE A 34 15.92 -1.19 9.83
N GLU A 35 15.62 -0.57 10.98
CA GLU A 35 16.39 0.57 11.50
C GLU A 35 17.87 0.22 11.74
N GLN A 36 18.16 -1.02 12.11
CA GLN A 36 19.52 -1.55 12.28
C GLN A 36 20.21 -1.90 10.96
N ALA A 37 19.54 -1.76 9.82
CA ALA A 37 19.98 -2.24 8.52
C ALA A 37 20.35 -3.74 8.50
N ILE A 38 19.69 -4.57 9.35
CA ILE A 38 19.85 -6.03 9.40
C ILE A 38 18.89 -6.72 8.43
N ARG A 39 17.69 -6.14 8.24
CA ARG A 39 16.68 -6.65 7.32
C ARG A 39 16.20 -5.56 6.37
N PRO A 40 15.84 -5.92 5.12
CA PRO A 40 15.26 -4.97 4.19
C PRO A 40 13.89 -4.47 4.70
N TYR A 41 13.51 -3.26 4.25
CA TYR A 41 12.16 -2.74 4.52
C TYR A 41 11.10 -3.68 3.91
N PRO A 42 10.05 -4.07 4.65
CA PRO A 42 9.14 -5.11 4.18
C PRO A 42 8.28 -4.69 2.99
N LEU A 43 7.93 -3.41 2.88
CA LEU A 43 6.99 -2.85 1.91
C LEU A 43 7.57 -1.68 1.11
N PRO A 44 8.72 -1.84 0.45
CA PRO A 44 9.36 -0.77 -0.30
C PRO A 44 8.47 -0.25 -1.43
N MET A 45 8.53 1.04 -1.68
CA MET A 45 7.89 1.69 -2.82
C MET A 45 8.87 2.68 -3.45
N GLN A 46 9.16 2.50 -4.74
CA GLN A 46 10.13 3.35 -5.47
C GLN A 46 11.52 3.39 -4.81
N ARG A 47 12.01 2.25 -4.30
CA ARG A 47 13.28 2.12 -3.57
C ARG A 47 13.37 3.00 -2.31
N LYS A 48 12.24 3.27 -1.66
CA LYS A 48 12.16 4.02 -0.41
C LYS A 48 11.28 3.31 0.59
N ALA A 49 11.61 3.49 1.86
CA ALA A 49 10.73 3.22 2.99
C ALA A 49 9.87 4.47 3.25
N TRP A 50 8.56 4.35 3.16
CA TRP A 50 7.60 5.40 3.43
C TRP A 50 6.83 5.02 4.67
N PHE A 51 7.07 5.67 5.78
CA PHE A 51 6.47 5.26 7.06
C PHE A 51 6.08 6.45 7.93
N ALA A 52 5.18 6.17 8.88
CA ALA A 52 4.88 7.06 9.99
C ALA A 52 5.42 6.46 11.28
N LEU A 53 6.09 7.27 12.10
CA LEU A 53 6.34 6.96 13.50
C LEU A 53 5.26 7.65 14.34
N VAL A 54 4.53 6.86 15.11
CA VAL A 54 3.46 7.32 15.99
C VAL A 54 3.94 7.17 17.42
N GLN A 55 4.16 8.28 18.10
CA GLN A 55 4.56 8.33 19.50
C GLN A 55 3.33 8.58 20.37
N ILE A 56 3.00 7.62 21.24
CA ILE A 56 1.83 7.64 22.11
C ILE A 56 2.32 7.82 23.55
N THR A 57 1.97 8.95 24.15
CA THR A 57 2.28 9.23 25.54
C THR A 57 1.17 8.71 26.45
N GLY A 58 1.55 8.20 27.62
CA GLY A 58 0.57 7.67 28.60
C GLY A 58 -0.42 8.73 29.09
N ASP A 59 0.00 9.99 29.10
CA ASP A 59 -0.80 11.13 29.60
C ASP A 59 -1.83 11.61 28.56
N ASP A 60 -1.56 11.42 27.26
CA ASP A 60 -2.49 11.84 26.19
C ASP A 60 -2.48 10.84 25.02
N PRO A 61 -3.08 9.67 25.18
CA PRO A 61 -3.15 8.67 24.12
C PRO A 61 -4.07 9.07 22.96
N GLN A 62 -4.88 10.12 23.13
CA GLN A 62 -5.82 10.59 22.09
C GLN A 62 -5.15 11.53 21.07
N ASN A 63 -4.01 12.14 21.43
CA ASN A 63 -3.29 13.07 20.57
C ASN A 63 -1.83 12.60 20.38
N PRO A 64 -1.58 11.48 19.67
CA PRO A 64 -0.24 11.00 19.43
C PRO A 64 0.54 11.98 18.54
N LEU A 65 1.85 12.10 18.78
CA LEU A 65 2.74 12.79 17.85
C LEU A 65 3.05 11.87 16.67
N ILE A 66 2.96 12.41 15.45
CA ILE A 66 3.11 11.64 14.22
C ILE A 66 4.17 12.28 13.34
N TRP A 67 5.14 11.48 12.91
CA TRP A 67 6.18 11.87 11.95
C TRP A 67 6.07 11.03 10.69
N PHE A 68 5.79 11.64 9.55
CA PHE A 68 5.81 10.99 8.24
C PHE A 68 7.20 11.15 7.63
N LEU A 69 7.87 10.01 7.46
CA LEU A 69 9.26 9.93 7.04
C LEU A 69 9.43 9.06 5.79
N ARG A 70 10.38 9.45 4.95
CA ARG A 70 10.71 8.77 3.71
C ARG A 70 12.21 8.64 3.58
N LEU A 71 12.72 7.41 3.74
CA LEU A 71 14.14 7.11 3.69
C LEU A 71 14.48 6.27 2.45
N SER A 72 15.68 6.48 1.91
CA SER A 72 16.18 5.73 0.76
C SER A 72 16.62 4.33 1.19
N LEU A 73 16.47 3.40 0.26
CA LEU A 73 16.91 2.01 0.41
C LEU A 73 18.03 1.73 -0.60
N ASP A 74 19.02 0.97 -0.17
CA ASP A 74 20.07 0.47 -1.03
C ASP A 74 19.57 -0.61 -2.02
N GLU A 75 20.47 -1.22 -2.77
CA GLU A 75 20.15 -2.27 -3.75
C GLU A 75 19.62 -3.55 -3.11
N GLN A 76 19.91 -3.79 -1.84
CA GLN A 76 19.43 -4.93 -1.06
C GLN A 76 18.13 -4.61 -0.30
N GLY A 77 17.61 -3.40 -0.43
CA GLY A 77 16.43 -2.93 0.30
C GLY A 77 16.71 -2.55 1.75
N LEU A 78 17.99 -2.45 2.14
CA LEU A 78 18.39 -2.02 3.46
C LEU A 78 18.39 -0.49 3.57
N LEU A 79 18.25 0.00 4.79
CA LEU A 79 18.25 1.41 5.10
C LEU A 79 19.61 2.06 4.79
N VAL A 80 19.60 3.16 4.07
CA VAL A 80 20.77 4.03 3.89
C VAL A 80 21.07 4.70 5.23
N GLN A 81 22.07 4.20 5.96
CA GLN A 81 22.34 4.58 7.35
C GLN A 81 22.64 6.06 7.51
N ALA A 82 23.29 6.68 6.53
CA ALA A 82 23.59 8.12 6.57
C ALA A 82 22.32 9.00 6.67
N GLU A 83 21.22 8.60 6.03
CA GLU A 83 19.94 9.30 6.10
C GLU A 83 19.31 9.17 7.49
N ARG A 84 19.37 7.97 8.08
CA ARG A 84 18.92 7.73 9.46
C ARG A 84 19.73 8.54 10.46
N ASP A 85 21.06 8.55 10.33
CA ASP A 85 21.96 9.23 11.26
C ASP A 85 21.73 10.75 11.20
N TYR A 86 21.52 11.32 10.01
CA TYR A 86 21.12 12.71 9.85
C TYR A 86 19.78 13.00 10.55
N LEU A 87 18.77 12.16 10.37
CA LEU A 87 17.48 12.32 11.07
C LEU A 87 17.66 12.28 12.59
N PHE A 88 18.50 11.38 13.07
CA PHE A 88 18.78 11.25 14.50
C PHE A 88 19.44 12.51 15.06
N GLU A 89 20.43 13.07 14.36
CA GLU A 89 21.08 14.34 14.76
C GLU A 89 20.06 15.47 14.82
N ARG A 90 19.19 15.60 13.82
CA ARG A 90 18.13 16.62 13.79
C ARG A 90 17.11 16.45 14.92
N LEU A 91 16.76 15.21 15.28
CA LEU A 91 15.90 14.91 16.42
C LEU A 91 16.53 15.31 17.75
N LEU A 92 17.83 15.05 17.93
CA LEU A 92 18.58 15.48 19.12
C LEU A 92 18.60 17.00 19.25
N GLU A 93 18.87 17.74 18.17
CA GLU A 93 18.83 19.20 18.14
C GLU A 93 17.44 19.72 18.53
N SER A 94 16.37 19.11 17.99
CA SER A 94 14.98 19.46 18.31
C SER A 94 14.64 19.20 19.77
N ALA A 95 15.03 18.06 20.32
CA ALA A 95 14.82 17.75 21.73
C ALA A 95 15.49 18.74 22.66
N GLN A 96 16.72 19.20 22.33
CA GLN A 96 17.42 20.24 23.04
C GLN A 96 16.74 21.63 22.92
N ALA A 97 16.18 21.93 21.73
CA ALA A 97 15.41 23.16 21.51
C ALA A 97 14.06 23.13 22.24
N HIS A 98 13.38 21.98 22.27
CA HIS A 98 12.14 21.80 23.02
C HIS A 98 12.30 22.04 24.51
N SER A 99 13.41 21.58 25.12
CA SER A 99 13.74 21.88 26.52
C SER A 99 13.84 23.39 26.80
N ARG A 100 13.94 24.22 25.72
CA ARG A 100 13.96 25.69 25.74
C ARG A 100 12.65 26.33 25.26
N GLY A 101 11.56 25.52 25.09
CA GLY A 101 10.22 25.98 24.71
C GLY A 101 9.90 25.99 23.21
N ALA A 102 10.73 25.38 22.35
CA ALA A 102 10.43 25.25 20.91
C ALA A 102 9.41 24.14 20.63
N ASP A 103 8.69 24.26 19.50
CA ASP A 103 7.74 23.26 19.04
C ASP A 103 8.47 21.93 18.70
N PRO A 104 8.08 20.77 19.25
CA PRO A 104 8.65 19.48 18.93
C PRO A 104 8.59 19.10 17.46
N GLN A 105 7.61 19.62 16.71
CA GLN A 105 7.46 19.35 15.27
C GLN A 105 8.26 20.31 14.38
N ALA A 106 8.87 21.35 14.93
CA ALA A 106 9.64 22.31 14.15
C ALA A 106 10.80 21.68 13.38
N PHE A 107 11.36 20.55 13.86
CA PHE A 107 12.44 19.86 13.16
C PHE A 107 12.02 19.23 11.83
N LEU A 108 10.71 18.99 11.64
CA LEU A 108 10.16 18.47 10.37
C LEU A 108 10.10 19.55 9.28
N GLN A 109 10.09 20.82 9.69
CA GLN A 109 10.19 21.94 8.78
C GLN A 109 11.63 21.94 8.22
N ASP A 110 11.78 21.96 6.91
CA ASP A 110 13.07 21.89 6.19
C ASP A 110 13.81 20.52 6.30
N ASN A 111 13.15 19.46 6.75
CA ASN A 111 13.74 18.13 6.77
C ASN A 111 13.52 17.42 5.41
N PRO A 112 14.58 17.05 4.66
CA PRO A 112 14.42 16.43 3.33
C PRO A 112 13.78 15.05 3.37
N TYR A 113 13.74 14.42 4.52
CA TYR A 113 13.17 13.09 4.73
C TYR A 113 11.74 13.12 5.26
N ALA A 114 11.24 14.29 5.68
CA ALA A 114 9.84 14.47 6.01
C ALA A 114 8.99 14.62 4.74
N PHE A 115 7.73 14.17 4.79
CA PHE A 115 6.79 14.37 3.70
C PHE A 115 5.36 14.49 4.24
N THR A 116 4.50 15.11 3.45
CA THR A 116 3.06 15.12 3.72
C THR A 116 2.39 14.05 2.83
N PRO A 117 1.74 13.02 3.42
CA PRO A 117 0.94 12.10 2.64
C PRO A 117 -0.17 12.81 1.85
N ARG A 118 -0.57 12.23 0.72
CA ARG A 118 -1.74 12.70 -0.01
C ARG A 118 -2.98 12.58 0.87
N ASP A 119 -3.99 13.40 0.61
CA ASP A 119 -5.22 13.50 1.43
C ASP A 119 -5.92 12.15 1.61
N ASP A 120 -5.97 11.32 0.57
CA ASP A 120 -6.56 9.98 0.63
C ASP A 120 -5.79 9.04 1.57
N ARG A 121 -4.45 9.09 1.52
CA ARG A 121 -3.58 8.32 2.41
C ARG A 121 -3.62 8.83 3.86
N MET A 122 -3.68 10.14 4.03
CA MET A 122 -3.82 10.77 5.33
C MET A 122 -5.14 10.37 6.00
N ALA A 123 -6.26 10.46 5.27
CA ALA A 123 -7.56 10.04 5.78
C ALA A 123 -7.59 8.58 6.18
N LEU A 124 -7.04 7.69 5.33
CA LEU A 124 -6.95 6.26 5.62
C LEU A 124 -6.06 5.98 6.83
N PHE A 125 -4.90 6.63 6.93
CA PHE A 125 -3.99 6.48 8.08
C PHE A 125 -4.67 6.90 9.39
N HIS A 126 -5.32 8.05 9.43
CA HIS A 126 -6.03 8.51 10.64
C HIS A 126 -7.18 7.57 11.02
N ALA A 127 -7.93 7.06 10.04
CA ALA A 127 -9.00 6.10 10.30
C ALA A 127 -8.47 4.78 10.89
N LEU A 128 -7.38 4.25 10.32
CA LEU A 128 -6.72 3.03 10.79
C LEU A 128 -6.12 3.23 12.19
N LEU A 129 -5.36 4.30 12.38
CA LEU A 129 -4.75 4.62 13.68
C LEU A 129 -5.80 4.76 14.76
N SER A 130 -6.90 5.50 14.50
CA SER A 130 -7.99 5.67 15.46
C SER A 130 -8.67 4.33 15.80
N ALA A 131 -8.84 3.45 14.81
CA ALA A 131 -9.40 2.13 15.03
C ALA A 131 -8.46 1.23 15.85
N ASP A 132 -7.17 1.22 15.53
CA ASP A 132 -6.15 0.41 16.21
C ASP A 132 -5.92 0.86 17.68
N LEU A 133 -6.09 2.17 17.95
CA LEU A 133 -6.02 2.74 19.30
C LEU A 133 -7.36 2.67 20.08
N GLY A 134 -8.44 2.17 19.46
CA GLY A 134 -9.77 2.14 20.08
C GLY A 134 -10.40 3.53 20.27
N LEU A 135 -9.94 4.54 19.53
CA LEU A 135 -10.46 5.90 19.60
C LEU A 135 -11.77 6.05 18.82
N ALA A 136 -12.52 7.12 19.09
CA ALA A 136 -13.72 7.43 18.33
C ALA A 136 -13.41 7.71 16.86
N PRO A 137 -14.31 7.36 15.91
CA PRO A 137 -14.17 7.74 14.51
C PRO A 137 -14.33 9.25 14.33
N SER A 138 -14.02 9.73 13.12
CA SER A 138 -14.24 11.14 12.79
C SER A 138 -15.72 11.52 12.79
N ARG A 139 -16.00 12.82 12.82
CA ARG A 139 -17.37 13.36 12.69
C ARG A 139 -18.10 12.95 11.41
N HIS A 140 -17.34 12.50 10.38
CA HIS A 140 -17.88 12.11 9.07
C HIS A 140 -18.37 10.67 9.02
N TYR A 141 -18.01 9.85 10.02
CA TYR A 141 -18.29 8.43 10.06
C TYR A 141 -19.79 8.11 10.01
N ALA A 142 -20.62 8.73 10.86
CA ALA A 142 -22.04 8.41 10.94
C ALA A 142 -22.75 8.65 9.60
N HIS A 143 -22.44 9.76 8.93
CA HIS A 143 -23.03 10.09 7.63
C HIS A 143 -22.58 9.09 6.53
N ALA A 144 -21.31 8.73 6.49
CA ALA A 144 -20.81 7.72 5.56
C ALA A 144 -21.44 6.33 5.82
N LEU A 145 -21.60 5.95 7.08
CA LEU A 145 -22.25 4.69 7.44
C LEU A 145 -23.70 4.61 6.97
N GLU A 146 -24.49 5.69 7.16
CA GLU A 146 -25.87 5.77 6.65
C GLU A 146 -25.93 5.71 5.12
N TYR A 147 -24.93 6.29 4.42
CA TYR A 147 -24.82 6.16 2.98
C TYR A 147 -24.61 4.71 2.56
N PHE A 148 -23.65 3.99 3.16
CA PHE A 148 -23.39 2.58 2.84
C PHE A 148 -24.51 1.63 3.28
N ARG A 149 -25.40 2.05 4.17
CA ARG A 149 -26.67 1.36 4.46
C ARG A 149 -27.76 1.61 3.43
N GLY A 150 -27.52 2.49 2.45
CA GLY A 150 -28.51 2.89 1.46
C GLY A 150 -29.59 3.83 1.99
N ALA A 151 -29.47 4.32 3.22
CA ALA A 151 -30.49 5.16 3.86
C ALA A 151 -30.59 6.57 3.27
N LEU A 152 -29.49 7.06 2.66
CA LEU A 152 -29.43 8.42 2.10
C LEU A 152 -29.70 8.46 0.58
N GLY A 153 -29.80 7.30 -0.09
CA GLY A 153 -29.81 7.24 -1.56
C GLY A 153 -28.41 7.35 -2.18
N TRP A 154 -28.18 6.64 -3.28
CA TRP A 154 -26.86 6.56 -3.94
C TRP A 154 -26.46 7.83 -4.66
N ASP A 155 -27.39 8.72 -4.99
CA ASP A 155 -27.17 10.04 -5.59
C ASP A 155 -26.55 11.06 -4.61
N GLN A 156 -26.58 10.77 -3.30
CA GLN A 156 -25.99 11.63 -2.28
C GLN A 156 -24.47 11.48 -2.10
N TRP A 157 -23.82 10.76 -3.01
CA TRP A 157 -22.38 10.52 -2.98
C TRP A 157 -21.52 11.78 -2.80
N GLY A 158 -21.88 12.89 -3.47
CA GLY A 158 -21.14 14.14 -3.41
C GLY A 158 -21.02 14.76 -2.00
N PHE A 159 -21.83 14.30 -1.04
CA PHE A 159 -21.82 14.77 0.35
C PHE A 159 -21.07 13.82 1.29
N VAL A 160 -20.58 12.68 0.80
CA VAL A 160 -19.86 11.69 1.62
C VAL A 160 -18.36 12.03 1.64
N GLY A 161 -17.88 12.51 2.78
CA GLY A 161 -16.46 12.83 2.94
C GLY A 161 -15.57 11.59 2.94
N TYR A 162 -14.41 11.65 2.27
CA TYR A 162 -13.47 10.54 2.15
C TYR A 162 -13.00 10.01 3.52
N GLN A 163 -12.81 10.89 4.52
CA GLN A 163 -12.50 10.48 5.89
C GLN A 163 -13.57 9.54 6.47
N GLY A 164 -14.86 9.82 6.22
CA GLY A 164 -15.95 8.95 6.67
C GLY A 164 -15.92 7.57 5.98
N ILE A 165 -15.58 7.53 4.69
CA ILE A 165 -15.41 6.26 3.95
C ILE A 165 -14.27 5.44 4.55
N ALA A 166 -13.13 6.09 4.83
CA ALA A 166 -11.99 5.46 5.46
C ALA A 166 -12.32 4.92 6.86
N ASP A 167 -13.08 5.68 7.66
CA ASP A 167 -13.56 5.24 8.98
C ASP A 167 -14.47 4.01 8.89
N VAL A 168 -15.41 3.99 7.92
CA VAL A 168 -16.27 2.83 7.68
C VAL A 168 -15.45 1.63 7.26
N ALA A 169 -14.56 1.76 6.28
CA ALA A 169 -13.70 0.68 5.81
C ALA A 169 -12.80 0.12 6.92
N SER A 170 -12.31 0.99 7.83
CA SER A 170 -11.42 0.59 8.91
C SER A 170 -12.11 -0.12 10.07
N ARG A 171 -13.43 0.09 10.26
CA ARG A 171 -14.20 -0.40 11.41
C ARG A 171 -15.22 -1.47 11.07
N HIS A 172 -15.72 -1.48 9.82
CA HIS A 172 -16.77 -2.37 9.36
C HIS A 172 -16.29 -3.28 8.21
N GLY A 173 -15.52 -4.31 8.56
CA GLY A 173 -15.24 -5.42 7.65
C GLY A 173 -16.44 -6.36 7.43
N GLY A 174 -17.57 -6.11 8.13
CA GLY A 174 -18.86 -6.79 8.03
C GLY A 174 -19.97 -5.85 7.55
N GLU A 175 -21.22 -6.09 8.03
CA GLU A 175 -22.37 -5.22 7.69
C GLU A 175 -22.06 -3.72 7.91
N PRO A 176 -22.51 -2.82 7.01
CA PRO A 176 -23.42 -3.06 5.88
C PRO A 176 -22.72 -3.27 4.53
N LEU A 177 -21.39 -3.42 4.48
CA LEU A 177 -20.63 -3.36 3.22
C LEU A 177 -20.94 -4.51 2.25
N PRO A 178 -21.10 -5.79 2.67
CA PRO A 178 -21.44 -6.87 1.74
C PRO A 178 -22.74 -6.62 0.98
N GLU A 179 -23.74 -6.04 1.63
CA GLU A 179 -25.04 -5.70 1.04
C GLU A 179 -24.95 -4.48 0.11
N ALA A 180 -24.06 -3.53 0.41
CA ALA A 180 -23.85 -2.33 -0.39
C ALA A 180 -23.09 -2.61 -1.70
N ILE A 181 -22.04 -3.44 -1.68
CA ILE A 181 -21.16 -3.69 -2.83
C ILE A 181 -21.89 -4.00 -4.15
N PRO A 182 -22.94 -4.85 -4.19
CA PRO A 182 -23.63 -5.18 -5.44
C PRO A 182 -24.32 -3.99 -6.11
N VAL A 183 -24.76 -3.00 -5.33
CA VAL A 183 -25.61 -1.89 -5.78
C VAL A 183 -24.90 -0.53 -5.79
N LEU A 184 -23.69 -0.44 -5.23
CA LEU A 184 -22.92 0.81 -5.22
C LEU A 184 -22.63 1.31 -6.65
N PRO A 185 -22.83 2.61 -6.93
CA PRO A 185 -22.32 3.25 -8.14
C PRO A 185 -20.79 3.15 -8.25
N GLY A 186 -20.24 3.41 -9.44
CA GLY A 186 -18.80 3.25 -9.72
C GLY A 186 -17.89 4.06 -8.80
N GLU A 187 -18.13 5.37 -8.68
CA GLU A 187 -17.26 6.26 -7.90
C GLU A 187 -17.18 5.89 -6.41
N PRO A 188 -18.29 5.71 -5.66
CA PRO A 188 -18.24 5.29 -4.27
C PRO A 188 -17.66 3.88 -4.08
N LEU A 189 -17.89 2.97 -5.03
CA LEU A 189 -17.27 1.64 -5.02
C LEU A 189 -15.74 1.73 -5.14
N VAL A 190 -15.24 2.55 -6.06
CA VAL A 190 -13.80 2.79 -6.24
C VAL A 190 -13.18 3.37 -4.96
N ALA A 191 -13.78 4.41 -4.37
CA ALA A 191 -13.30 5.03 -3.15
C ALA A 191 -13.27 4.05 -1.96
N LEU A 192 -14.34 3.25 -1.79
CA LEU A 192 -14.40 2.24 -0.75
C LEU A 192 -13.31 1.16 -0.93
N CYS A 193 -13.14 0.63 -2.16
CA CYS A 193 -12.12 -0.37 -2.46
C CYS A 193 -10.69 0.13 -2.19
N HIS A 194 -10.41 1.42 -2.42
CA HIS A 194 -9.13 2.03 -2.08
C HIS A 194 -8.88 2.10 -0.57
N CYS A 195 -9.93 2.22 0.24
CA CYS A 195 -9.80 2.15 1.69
C CYS A 195 -9.67 0.71 2.20
N LEU A 196 -10.38 -0.25 1.58
CA LEU A 196 -10.34 -1.66 1.96
C LEU A 196 -8.98 -2.33 1.69
N GLU A 197 -8.16 -1.83 0.76
CA GLU A 197 -6.86 -2.43 0.41
C GLU A 197 -5.88 -2.55 1.59
N SER A 198 -6.11 -1.80 2.66
CA SER A 198 -5.23 -1.70 3.82
C SER A 198 -5.75 -2.44 5.07
N ARG A 199 -6.84 -3.18 4.94
CA ARG A 199 -7.42 -3.97 6.05
C ARG A 199 -7.68 -5.41 5.65
N PRO A 200 -7.70 -6.35 6.63
CA PRO A 200 -8.21 -7.70 6.39
C PRO A 200 -9.67 -7.66 5.94
N VAL A 201 -9.95 -8.27 4.79
CA VAL A 201 -11.30 -8.37 4.22
C VAL A 201 -11.90 -9.72 4.59
N GLN A 202 -13.00 -9.67 5.34
CA GLN A 202 -13.69 -10.87 5.83
C GLN A 202 -14.40 -11.62 4.69
N PRO A 203 -14.70 -12.93 4.84
CA PRO A 203 -15.22 -13.76 3.76
C PRO A 203 -16.47 -13.20 3.10
N SER A 204 -17.48 -12.75 3.86
CA SER A 204 -18.72 -12.20 3.31
C SER A 204 -18.49 -10.99 2.40
N LEU A 205 -17.61 -10.08 2.81
CA LEU A 205 -17.25 -8.91 2.01
C LEU A 205 -16.40 -9.31 0.79
N ALA A 206 -15.49 -10.27 0.95
CA ALA A 206 -14.69 -10.79 -0.16
C ALA A 206 -15.58 -11.47 -1.22
N GLU A 207 -16.61 -12.24 -0.82
CA GLU A 207 -17.59 -12.85 -1.71
C GLU A 207 -18.40 -11.80 -2.49
N ALA A 208 -18.86 -10.75 -1.82
CA ALA A 208 -19.57 -9.63 -2.46
C ALA A 208 -18.69 -8.90 -3.48
N LEU A 209 -17.42 -8.59 -3.13
CA LEU A 209 -16.45 -7.99 -4.04
C LEU A 209 -16.15 -8.91 -5.24
N GLN A 210 -15.99 -10.21 -5.04
CA GLN A 210 -15.78 -11.17 -6.13
C GLN A 210 -17.02 -11.28 -7.03
N ALA A 211 -18.23 -11.28 -6.46
CA ALA A 211 -19.46 -11.28 -7.26
C ALA A 211 -19.56 -10.02 -8.13
N ARG A 212 -19.23 -8.86 -7.56
CA ARG A 212 -19.20 -7.57 -8.28
C ARG A 212 -18.11 -7.57 -9.37
N LEU A 213 -16.94 -8.18 -9.11
CA LEU A 213 -15.88 -8.33 -10.09
C LEU A 213 -16.33 -9.20 -11.27
N ARG A 214 -16.96 -10.36 -11.01
CA ARG A 214 -17.53 -11.20 -12.08
C ARG A 214 -18.57 -10.45 -12.90
N GLN A 215 -19.44 -9.68 -12.26
CA GLN A 215 -20.41 -8.81 -12.93
C GLN A 215 -19.72 -7.79 -13.83
N ALA A 216 -18.69 -7.08 -13.34
CA ALA A 216 -17.94 -6.10 -14.11
C ALA A 216 -17.24 -6.71 -15.33
N LEU A 217 -16.75 -7.94 -15.23
CA LEU A 217 -16.13 -8.68 -16.35
C LEU A 217 -17.15 -9.24 -17.36
N SER A 218 -18.39 -9.47 -16.96
CA SER A 218 -19.43 -10.00 -17.85
C SER A 218 -20.05 -8.96 -18.78
N THR A 219 -19.80 -7.68 -18.55
CA THR A 219 -20.26 -6.58 -19.41
C THR A 219 -19.38 -6.48 -20.66
N GLY A 220 -19.96 -6.26 -21.83
CA GLY A 220 -19.20 -6.14 -23.11
C GLY A 220 -18.22 -4.96 -23.14
N GLN A 221 -18.29 -4.03 -22.18
CA GLN A 221 -17.37 -2.93 -21.95
C GLN A 221 -17.06 -2.87 -20.45
N ALA A 222 -16.01 -3.60 -20.04
CA ALA A 222 -15.55 -3.56 -18.66
C ALA A 222 -14.89 -2.20 -18.35
N ASP A 223 -15.33 -1.57 -17.26
CA ASP A 223 -14.69 -0.36 -16.74
C ASP A 223 -13.40 -0.74 -16.00
N MET A 224 -12.25 -0.31 -16.54
CA MET A 224 -10.92 -0.64 -16.00
C MET A 224 -10.73 -0.09 -14.59
N ALA A 225 -11.22 1.11 -14.30
CA ALA A 225 -11.10 1.73 -12.97
C ALA A 225 -11.87 0.93 -11.93
N ILE A 226 -13.07 0.44 -12.25
CA ILE A 226 -13.86 -0.41 -11.37
C ILE A 226 -13.18 -1.76 -11.15
N VAL A 227 -12.68 -2.42 -12.21
CA VAL A 227 -11.99 -3.71 -12.08
C VAL A 227 -10.72 -3.57 -11.26
N ALA A 228 -9.88 -2.56 -11.54
CA ALA A 228 -8.67 -2.28 -10.77
C ALA A 228 -8.98 -1.98 -9.29
N ALA A 229 -10.04 -1.22 -9.01
CA ALA A 229 -10.48 -0.95 -7.64
C ALA A 229 -10.94 -2.21 -6.92
N LEU A 230 -11.71 -3.09 -7.58
CA LEU A 230 -12.15 -4.37 -7.00
C LEU A 230 -10.96 -5.30 -6.70
N ILE A 231 -9.93 -5.33 -7.55
CA ILE A 231 -8.67 -6.05 -7.27
C ILE A 231 -8.02 -5.48 -5.99
N ARG A 232 -7.97 -4.15 -5.85
CA ARG A 232 -7.44 -3.48 -4.66
C ARG A 232 -8.27 -3.82 -3.42
N GLY A 233 -9.60 -3.72 -3.50
CA GLY A 233 -10.49 -4.08 -2.39
C GLY A 233 -10.33 -5.54 -1.94
N LEU A 234 -10.09 -6.46 -2.88
CA LEU A 234 -9.83 -7.87 -2.60
C LEU A 234 -8.42 -8.15 -2.05
N SER A 235 -7.49 -7.21 -2.16
CA SER A 235 -6.07 -7.46 -1.82
C SER A 235 -5.85 -7.86 -0.36
N GLY A 236 -6.73 -7.40 0.55
CA GLY A 236 -6.73 -7.76 1.97
C GLY A 236 -7.50 -9.03 2.33
N SER A 237 -8.02 -9.80 1.34
CA SER A 237 -8.81 -10.99 1.61
C SER A 237 -8.06 -12.00 2.49
N VAL A 238 -8.73 -12.48 3.55
CA VAL A 238 -8.20 -13.53 4.42
C VAL A 238 -8.19 -14.89 3.71
N ASP A 239 -9.09 -15.11 2.74
CA ASP A 239 -9.07 -16.27 1.84
C ASP A 239 -8.20 -15.99 0.61
N ARG A 240 -6.92 -16.29 0.75
CA ARG A 240 -5.93 -16.09 -0.31
C ARG A 240 -6.19 -16.99 -1.53
N ALA A 241 -6.70 -18.20 -1.33
CA ALA A 241 -6.97 -19.13 -2.42
C ALA A 241 -8.08 -18.59 -3.35
N SER A 242 -9.18 -18.12 -2.79
CA SER A 242 -10.25 -17.47 -3.55
C SER A 242 -9.80 -16.21 -4.26
N GLN A 243 -8.91 -15.42 -3.63
CA GLN A 243 -8.32 -14.25 -4.28
C GLN A 243 -7.47 -14.63 -5.51
N VAL A 244 -6.63 -15.67 -5.41
CA VAL A 244 -5.83 -16.17 -6.53
C VAL A 244 -6.75 -16.61 -7.70
N VAL A 245 -7.85 -17.30 -7.42
CA VAL A 245 -8.84 -17.69 -8.44
C VAL A 245 -9.46 -16.46 -9.12
N ALA A 246 -9.83 -15.43 -8.35
CA ALA A 246 -10.38 -14.19 -8.89
C ALA A 246 -9.37 -13.49 -9.82
N LEU A 247 -8.09 -13.40 -9.41
CA LEU A 247 -7.05 -12.79 -10.22
C LEU A 247 -6.74 -13.61 -11.49
N LYS A 248 -6.75 -14.94 -11.43
CA LYS A 248 -6.62 -15.78 -12.62
C LYS A 248 -7.76 -15.53 -13.61
N THR A 249 -8.98 -15.33 -13.12
CA THR A 249 -10.14 -14.98 -13.96
C THR A 249 -9.95 -13.63 -14.65
N VAL A 250 -9.47 -12.61 -13.94
CA VAL A 250 -9.17 -11.30 -14.52
C VAL A 250 -8.08 -11.39 -15.60
N LEU A 251 -6.98 -12.09 -15.29
CA LEU A 251 -5.87 -12.24 -16.25
C LEU A 251 -6.25 -13.08 -17.48
N ALA A 252 -7.21 -14.01 -17.37
CA ALA A 252 -7.74 -14.75 -18.50
C ALA A 252 -8.65 -13.90 -19.42
N HIS A 253 -9.25 -12.83 -18.90
CA HIS A 253 -10.13 -11.94 -19.65
C HIS A 253 -9.32 -11.09 -20.66
N PRO A 254 -9.91 -10.61 -21.79
CA PRO A 254 -9.22 -9.74 -22.77
C PRO A 254 -8.56 -8.51 -22.16
N ILE A 255 -9.17 -7.91 -21.11
CA ILE A 255 -8.59 -6.75 -20.40
C ILE A 255 -7.38 -7.10 -19.52
N GLY A 256 -7.04 -8.37 -19.35
CA GLY A 256 -5.98 -8.83 -18.45
C GLY A 256 -4.56 -8.32 -18.80
N SER A 257 -4.38 -7.72 -19.97
CA SER A 257 -3.11 -7.05 -20.37
C SER A 257 -3.17 -5.52 -20.22
N ASN A 258 -4.29 -4.96 -19.74
CA ASN A 258 -4.38 -3.52 -19.47
C ASN A 258 -3.49 -3.13 -18.29
N ILE A 259 -2.74 -2.02 -18.43
CA ILE A 259 -1.74 -1.63 -17.44
C ILE A 259 -2.33 -1.23 -16.09
N GLU A 260 -3.55 -0.68 -16.03
CA GLU A 260 -4.20 -0.35 -14.75
C GLU A 260 -4.50 -1.61 -13.94
N ILE A 261 -4.94 -2.68 -14.62
CA ILE A 261 -5.18 -4.00 -14.01
C ILE A 261 -3.87 -4.60 -13.50
N LEU A 262 -2.84 -4.61 -14.36
CA LEU A 262 -1.54 -5.18 -14.02
C LEU A 262 -0.86 -4.42 -12.88
N ALA A 263 -0.96 -3.08 -12.89
CA ALA A 263 -0.43 -2.24 -11.82
C ALA A 263 -1.21 -2.43 -10.49
N ALA A 264 -2.53 -2.63 -10.54
CA ALA A 264 -3.32 -2.93 -9.35
C ALA A 264 -2.91 -4.28 -8.74
N ILE A 265 -2.63 -5.30 -9.56
CA ILE A 265 -2.15 -6.60 -9.08
C ILE A 265 -0.75 -6.44 -8.46
N ALA A 266 0.24 -5.90 -9.19
CA ALA A 266 1.60 -5.75 -8.70
C ALA A 266 1.70 -4.83 -7.49
N GLY A 267 0.95 -3.74 -7.49
CA GLY A 267 1.03 -2.71 -6.46
C GLY A 267 0.24 -3.00 -5.19
N ARG A 268 -0.84 -3.79 -5.26
CA ARG A 268 -1.76 -4.00 -4.13
C ARG A 268 -2.04 -5.46 -3.80
N ALA A 269 -2.17 -6.33 -4.81
CA ALA A 269 -2.44 -7.76 -4.63
C ALA A 269 -1.19 -8.64 -4.84
N TRP A 270 0.01 -8.07 -4.68
CA TRP A 270 1.31 -8.72 -4.94
C TRP A 270 1.51 -10.02 -4.15
N GLU A 271 0.95 -10.13 -2.95
CA GLU A 271 1.07 -11.33 -2.12
C GLU A 271 0.47 -12.58 -2.82
N SER A 272 -0.55 -12.39 -3.65
CA SER A 272 -1.13 -13.48 -4.44
C SER A 272 -0.20 -13.97 -5.55
N LEU A 273 0.77 -13.14 -5.99
CA LEU A 273 1.80 -13.54 -6.94
C LEU A 273 2.81 -14.54 -6.34
N GLY A 274 2.71 -14.85 -5.05
CA GLY A 274 3.36 -16.02 -4.45
C GLY A 274 2.85 -17.38 -5.00
N ASP A 275 1.68 -17.42 -5.68
CA ASP A 275 1.26 -18.58 -6.49
C ASP A 275 2.02 -18.60 -7.81
N ASP A 276 2.83 -19.63 -8.05
CA ASP A 276 3.71 -19.73 -9.23
C ASP A 276 2.93 -19.65 -10.55
N ALA A 277 1.76 -20.28 -10.63
CA ALA A 277 0.93 -20.30 -11.84
C ALA A 277 0.34 -18.92 -12.12
N LEU A 278 -0.07 -18.19 -11.06
CA LEU A 278 -0.57 -16.82 -11.19
C LEU A 278 0.57 -15.88 -11.61
N LEU A 279 1.75 -15.98 -10.99
CA LEU A 279 2.92 -15.17 -11.35
C LEU A 279 3.32 -15.40 -12.81
N HIS A 280 3.36 -16.65 -13.26
CA HIS A 280 3.65 -16.97 -14.65
C HIS A 280 2.65 -16.31 -15.61
N THR A 281 1.36 -16.46 -15.35
CA THR A 281 0.29 -15.82 -16.15
C THR A 281 0.39 -14.28 -16.10
N TYR A 282 0.66 -13.71 -14.93
CA TYR A 282 0.84 -12.29 -14.77
C TYR A 282 1.99 -11.76 -15.64
N LEU A 283 3.16 -12.40 -15.62
CA LEU A 283 4.32 -11.99 -16.43
C LEU A 283 4.06 -12.11 -17.93
N GLN A 284 3.32 -13.13 -18.36
CA GLN A 284 2.89 -13.26 -19.77
C GLN A 284 1.99 -12.09 -20.18
N ARG A 285 0.98 -11.75 -19.36
CA ARG A 285 0.11 -10.61 -19.63
C ARG A 285 0.86 -9.29 -19.61
N LEU A 286 1.81 -9.15 -18.69
CA LEU A 286 2.64 -7.96 -18.58
C LEU A 286 3.58 -7.78 -19.80
N ALA A 287 4.06 -8.87 -20.40
CA ALA A 287 4.83 -8.79 -21.64
C ALA A 287 4.01 -8.29 -22.84
N HIS A 288 2.68 -8.43 -22.79
CA HIS A 288 1.71 -7.97 -23.79
C HIS A 288 0.93 -6.72 -23.38
N ASN A 289 1.40 -5.96 -22.37
CA ASN A 289 0.69 -4.81 -21.85
C ASN A 289 0.53 -3.69 -22.92
N ASP A 290 -0.51 -2.87 -22.76
CA ASP A 290 -0.88 -1.78 -23.67
C ASP A 290 0.03 -0.54 -23.60
N HIS A 291 0.98 -0.48 -22.64
CA HIS A 291 1.96 0.60 -22.44
C HIS A 291 3.41 0.18 -22.76
N GLY A 292 3.61 -1.05 -23.24
CA GLY A 292 4.89 -1.55 -23.77
C GLY A 292 6.00 -1.75 -22.75
N GLN A 293 7.24 -1.71 -23.23
CA GLN A 293 8.43 -2.06 -22.46
C GLN A 293 8.64 -1.24 -21.17
N PRO A 294 8.43 0.10 -21.15
CA PRO A 294 8.62 0.88 -19.93
C PRO A 294 7.71 0.41 -18.77
N ALA A 295 6.46 0.06 -19.07
CA ALA A 295 5.51 -0.44 -18.09
C ALA A 295 5.90 -1.84 -17.58
N PHE A 296 6.37 -2.73 -18.47
CA PHE A 296 6.94 -4.03 -18.09
C PHE A 296 8.08 -3.85 -17.10
N GLU A 297 9.05 -3.00 -17.43
CA GLU A 297 10.20 -2.74 -16.58
C GLU A 297 9.83 -2.15 -15.23
N HIS A 298 8.88 -1.21 -15.21
CA HIS A 298 8.42 -0.58 -13.98
C HIS A 298 7.79 -1.61 -13.04
N CYS A 299 6.84 -2.42 -13.52
CA CYS A 299 6.16 -3.43 -12.71
C CYS A 299 7.13 -4.53 -12.25
N VAL A 300 8.04 -4.99 -13.12
CA VAL A 300 9.03 -6.01 -12.73
C VAL A 300 10.00 -5.47 -11.68
N ARG A 301 10.52 -4.23 -11.85
CA ARG A 301 11.40 -3.62 -10.85
C ARG A 301 10.69 -3.43 -9.51
N ASP A 302 9.41 -3.06 -9.53
CA ASP A 302 8.62 -2.92 -8.31
C ASP A 302 8.45 -4.25 -7.59
N LEU A 303 8.11 -5.34 -8.30
CA LEU A 303 8.03 -6.69 -7.73
C LEU A 303 9.38 -7.21 -7.21
N LEU A 304 10.48 -6.94 -7.94
CA LEU A 304 11.84 -7.30 -7.53
C LEU A 304 12.32 -6.53 -6.29
N SER A 305 11.71 -5.39 -5.98
CA SER A 305 12.00 -4.63 -4.76
C SER A 305 11.37 -5.25 -3.50
N LEU A 306 10.36 -6.12 -3.65
CA LEU A 306 9.66 -6.77 -2.54
C LEU A 306 10.48 -7.96 -2.00
N PRO A 307 10.98 -7.91 -0.76
CA PRO A 307 11.80 -8.98 -0.21
C PRO A 307 11.11 -10.36 -0.25
N ALA A 308 9.79 -10.37 -0.03
CA ALA A 308 9.00 -11.61 -0.02
C ALA A 308 8.83 -12.28 -1.39
N LEU A 309 9.03 -11.54 -2.50
CA LEU A 309 8.77 -12.03 -3.87
C LEU A 309 10.01 -11.99 -4.77
N ALA A 310 11.03 -11.23 -4.42
CA ALA A 310 12.16 -10.93 -5.31
C ALA A 310 12.80 -12.19 -5.91
N ASP A 311 13.05 -13.21 -5.10
CA ASP A 311 13.73 -14.44 -5.55
C ASP A 311 12.82 -15.28 -6.45
N GLN A 312 11.53 -15.39 -6.11
CA GLN A 312 10.55 -16.10 -6.92
C GLN A 312 10.35 -15.42 -8.29
N VAL A 313 10.19 -14.10 -8.31
CA VAL A 313 10.08 -13.32 -9.56
C VAL A 313 11.35 -13.49 -10.41
N ARG A 314 12.52 -13.40 -9.80
CA ARG A 314 13.81 -13.57 -10.48
C ARG A 314 13.98 -14.97 -11.05
N GLY A 315 13.61 -15.99 -10.27
CA GLY A 315 13.61 -17.40 -10.70
C GLY A 315 12.65 -17.65 -11.86
N THR A 316 11.42 -17.12 -11.76
CA THR A 316 10.39 -17.27 -12.79
C THR A 316 10.80 -16.60 -14.10
N LEU A 317 11.35 -15.37 -14.07
CA LEU A 317 11.84 -14.66 -15.27
C LEU A 317 12.97 -15.40 -16.00
N ARG A 318 13.80 -16.16 -15.27
CA ARG A 318 14.92 -16.94 -15.83
C ARG A 318 14.53 -18.36 -16.24
N SER A 319 13.32 -18.80 -15.91
CA SER A 319 12.85 -20.15 -16.17
C SER A 319 12.78 -20.44 -17.68
N ALA A 320 13.19 -21.65 -18.07
CA ALA A 320 13.07 -22.15 -19.44
C ALA A 320 11.60 -22.29 -19.90
N GLY A 321 10.65 -22.36 -18.97
CA GLY A 321 9.20 -22.42 -19.26
C GLY A 321 8.56 -21.10 -19.65
N GLN A 322 9.30 -19.97 -19.66
CA GLN A 322 8.76 -18.69 -20.07
C GLN A 322 8.54 -18.59 -21.58
N THR A 323 7.52 -17.78 -21.97
CA THR A 323 7.27 -17.47 -23.38
C THR A 323 8.41 -16.62 -23.96
N ASN A 324 8.51 -16.58 -25.29
CA ASN A 324 9.52 -15.78 -25.98
C ASN A 324 9.37 -14.29 -25.64
N GLU A 325 8.13 -13.80 -25.59
CA GLU A 325 7.80 -12.40 -25.31
C GLU A 325 8.28 -11.96 -23.92
N VAL A 326 8.09 -12.80 -22.90
CA VAL A 326 8.62 -12.53 -21.54
C VAL A 326 10.14 -12.52 -21.54
N ARG A 327 10.78 -13.49 -22.23
CA ARG A 327 12.25 -13.55 -22.33
C ARG A 327 12.84 -12.34 -23.04
N GLU A 328 12.22 -11.91 -24.14
CA GLU A 328 12.65 -10.73 -24.89
C GLU A 328 12.47 -9.44 -24.07
N ALA A 329 11.31 -9.27 -23.40
CA ALA A 329 11.06 -8.12 -22.54
C ALA A 329 12.07 -8.05 -21.38
N PHE A 330 12.38 -9.19 -20.75
CA PHE A 330 13.36 -9.26 -19.69
C PHE A 330 14.80 -9.02 -20.19
N THR A 331 15.15 -9.53 -21.35
CA THR A 331 16.46 -9.26 -21.99
C THR A 331 16.65 -7.79 -22.28
N ARG A 332 15.62 -7.11 -22.84
CA ARG A 332 15.65 -5.65 -23.07
C ARG A 332 15.84 -4.87 -21.78
N MET A 333 15.12 -5.27 -20.70
CA MET A 333 15.25 -4.65 -19.39
C MET A 333 16.68 -4.72 -18.84
N THR A 334 17.34 -5.88 -18.97
CA THR A 334 18.71 -6.09 -18.46
C THR A 334 19.78 -5.42 -19.34
N ALA A 335 19.60 -5.40 -20.65
CA ALA A 335 20.50 -4.71 -21.57
C ALA A 335 20.50 -3.17 -21.40
N GLY A 336 19.36 -2.60 -20.96
CA GLY A 336 19.26 -1.17 -20.64
C GLY A 336 20.01 -0.74 -19.39
N GLN A 337 20.21 -1.64 -18.42
CA GLN A 337 20.95 -1.36 -17.18
C GLN A 337 22.46 -1.19 -17.43
N GLY A 338 23.04 -1.95 -18.35
CA GLY A 338 24.47 -1.84 -18.69
C GLY A 338 24.88 -0.53 -19.42
N ARG A 339 23.92 0.28 -19.87
CA ARG A 339 24.21 1.57 -20.54
C ARG A 339 24.21 2.77 -19.61
N ASN A 340 23.65 2.66 -18.41
CA ASN A 340 23.62 3.76 -17.42
C ASN A 340 24.81 3.72 -16.43
N GLU A 341 25.66 2.69 -16.49
CA GLU A 341 26.89 2.58 -15.69
C GLU A 341 28.15 2.97 -16.46
N GLY A 342 28.03 3.84 -17.45
CA GLY A 342 29.17 4.46 -18.12
C GLY A 342 29.90 5.41 -17.18
N PRO A 343 31.26 5.46 -17.17
CA PRO A 343 32.04 6.15 -16.16
C PRO A 343 31.78 7.65 -16.22
N GLY A 344 31.20 8.19 -15.15
CA GLY A 344 31.28 9.61 -14.88
C GLY A 344 32.74 9.97 -14.59
N THR A 345 33.35 10.61 -15.56
CA THR A 345 34.66 11.28 -15.40
C THR A 345 34.53 12.50 -14.52
#